data_f39411cb10d4796bdc76a42782dcb255
#
_entry.id   f39411cb10d4796bdc76a42782dcb255
#
_cell.length_a   1.000
_cell.length_b   1.000
_cell.length_c   1.000
_cell.angle_alpha   90.00
_cell.angle_beta   90.00
_cell.angle_gamma   90.00
#
_symmetry.space_group_name_H-M   'P 1'
#
loop_
_entity.id
_entity.type
_entity.pdbx_description
1 polymer ?
#
loop_
_entity_poly.entity_id
_entity_poly.type
_entity_poly.pdbx_seq_one_letter_code
_entity_poly.pdbx_strand_id
1 'polypeptide(L)'
;MRQSILRYFISLLLVSLCICCATSIFIISGSMKEDSEREMMYSVKLIEYNLDYSKDLNTQIETLNPLAFSDDTRISVIDEKGKVLADTYKKDISSNHLKREEVQQALHSSNHEGYAMRRSETTNQPLLYAAYYKDNHIIRLSIPYSGVWGYFPELAPAFSISILISILFSYIVARKLSKRVTKPLTEISESLNNMTEDYRFELPTTDYEEFTPIIDTIENLSHRLRKSMRETRFEQDKINAILRKMEEGFILLDENGMILSVNDSAIK
;
A
#
# COMPACT_ATOMS: atom_id res chain seq x y z
N MET A 1 4.25 -9.60 22.52
CA MET A 1 3.61 -10.27 21.36
C MET A 1 2.41 -9.52 20.80
N ARG A 2 1.35 -9.24 21.57
CA ARG A 2 0.12 -8.56 21.12
C ARG A 2 0.36 -7.22 20.42
N GLN A 3 1.20 -6.33 20.99
CA GLN A 3 1.50 -5.02 20.39
C GLN A 3 2.34 -5.13 19.12
N SER A 4 3.16 -6.16 18.98
CA SER A 4 3.96 -6.38 17.77
C SER A 4 3.09 -6.85 16.62
N ILE A 5 2.18 -7.80 16.84
CA ILE A 5 1.22 -8.27 15.84
C ILE A 5 0.34 -7.10 15.35
N LEU A 6 -0.16 -6.29 16.29
CA LEU A 6 -0.96 -5.10 15.94
C LEU A 6 -0.18 -4.13 15.05
N ARG A 7 1.08 -3.83 15.39
CA ARG A 7 1.94 -2.93 14.61
C ARG A 7 2.21 -3.47 13.21
N TYR A 8 2.57 -4.74 13.06
CA TYR A 8 2.80 -5.35 11.75
C TYR A 8 1.53 -5.35 10.88
N PHE A 9 0.37 -5.64 11.47
CA PHE A 9 -0.89 -5.64 10.73
C PHE A 9 -1.28 -4.24 10.25
N ILE A 10 -1.15 -3.23 11.11
CA ILE A 10 -1.40 -1.83 10.75
C ILE A 10 -0.40 -1.37 9.68
N SER A 11 0.90 -1.69 9.83
CA SER A 11 1.90 -1.30 8.85
C SER A 11 1.66 -1.93 7.48
N LEU A 12 1.28 -3.20 7.43
CA LEU A 12 0.95 -3.90 6.18
C LEU A 12 -0.24 -3.24 5.47
N LEU A 13 -1.29 -2.91 6.22
CA LEU A 13 -2.46 -2.23 5.68
C LEU A 13 -2.14 -0.82 5.17
N LEU A 14 -1.32 -0.05 5.90
CA LEU A 14 -0.90 1.27 5.47
C LEU A 14 -0.06 1.19 4.18
N VAL A 15 0.87 0.26 4.09
CA VAL A 15 1.66 0.04 2.87
C VAL A 15 0.76 -0.34 1.69
N SER A 16 -0.19 -1.26 1.88
CA SER A 16 -1.16 -1.65 0.85
C SER A 16 -2.01 -0.45 0.40
N LEU A 17 -2.48 0.37 1.32
CA LEU A 17 -3.25 1.58 1.02
C LEU A 17 -2.41 2.60 0.23
N CYS A 18 -1.16 2.82 0.63
CA CYS A 18 -0.25 3.71 -0.09
C CYS A 18 0.01 3.24 -1.53
N ILE A 19 0.23 1.93 -1.74
CA ILE A 19 0.40 1.36 -3.07
C ILE A 19 -0.87 1.55 -3.90
N CYS A 20 -2.04 1.27 -3.34
CA CYS A 20 -3.32 1.46 -4.02
C CYS A 20 -3.55 2.93 -4.41
N CYS A 21 -3.30 3.87 -3.51
CA CYS A 21 -3.40 5.30 -3.81
C CYS A 21 -2.42 5.73 -4.91
N ALA A 22 -1.16 5.29 -4.84
CA ALA A 22 -0.14 5.64 -5.83
C ALA A 22 -0.51 5.11 -7.22
N THR A 23 -0.95 3.85 -7.32
CA THR A 23 -1.40 3.26 -8.60
C THR A 23 -2.65 3.95 -9.14
N SER A 24 -3.61 4.30 -8.29
CA SER A 24 -4.81 5.04 -8.69
C SER A 24 -4.47 6.43 -9.23
N ILE A 25 -3.63 7.18 -8.52
CA ILE A 25 -3.18 8.50 -8.98
C ILE A 25 -2.46 8.40 -10.33
N PHE A 26 -1.61 7.40 -10.51
CA PHE A 26 -0.87 7.18 -11.76
C PHE A 26 -1.83 6.92 -12.94
N ILE A 27 -2.80 6.01 -12.76
CA ILE A 27 -3.78 5.65 -13.80
C ILE A 27 -4.68 6.85 -14.13
N ILE A 28 -5.24 7.51 -13.09
CA ILE A 28 -6.14 8.66 -13.28
C ILE A 28 -5.40 9.81 -13.95
N SER A 29 -4.15 10.09 -13.56
CA SER A 29 -3.34 11.15 -14.17
C SER A 29 -3.11 10.93 -15.67
N GLY A 30 -2.85 9.68 -16.08
CA GLY A 30 -2.72 9.33 -17.51
C GLY A 30 -4.03 9.52 -18.27
N SER A 31 -5.12 8.97 -17.76
CA SER A 31 -6.45 9.06 -18.38
C SER A 31 -6.93 10.52 -18.52
N MET A 32 -6.77 11.31 -17.45
CA MET A 32 -7.17 12.74 -17.49
C MET A 32 -6.40 13.54 -18.54
N LYS A 33 -5.11 13.23 -18.73
CA LYS A 33 -4.32 13.91 -19.75
C LYS A 33 -4.84 13.57 -21.16
N GLU A 34 -5.03 12.30 -21.47
CA GLU A 34 -5.54 11.84 -22.77
C GLU A 34 -6.94 12.38 -23.05
N ASP A 35 -7.82 12.41 -22.06
CA ASP A 35 -9.17 12.96 -22.22
C ASP A 35 -9.12 14.47 -22.49
N SER A 36 -8.29 15.21 -21.75
CA SER A 36 -8.12 16.65 -21.99
C SER A 36 -7.53 16.94 -23.37
N GLU A 37 -6.53 16.18 -23.84
CA GLU A 37 -5.96 16.30 -25.18
C GLU A 37 -7.03 16.05 -26.25
N ARG A 38 -7.87 15.04 -26.09
CA ARG A 38 -8.95 14.68 -27.00
C ARG A 38 -10.03 15.77 -27.06
N GLU A 39 -10.51 16.24 -25.91
CA GLU A 39 -11.53 17.29 -25.85
C GLU A 39 -11.01 18.61 -26.42
N MET A 40 -9.76 18.99 -26.12
CA MET A 40 -9.14 20.15 -26.73
C MET A 40 -9.08 20.03 -28.24
N MET A 41 -8.71 18.87 -28.78
CA MET A 41 -8.63 18.64 -30.22
C MET A 41 -10.01 18.75 -30.88
N TYR A 42 -11.07 18.26 -30.24
CA TYR A 42 -12.43 18.47 -30.72
C TYR A 42 -12.77 19.98 -30.80
N SER A 43 -12.42 20.74 -29.77
CA SER A 43 -12.63 22.17 -29.74
C SER A 43 -11.81 22.89 -30.84
N VAL A 44 -10.54 22.51 -31.02
CA VAL A 44 -9.69 23.08 -32.13
C VAL A 44 -10.34 22.85 -33.48
N LYS A 45 -10.77 21.62 -33.77
CA LYS A 45 -11.42 21.27 -35.05
C LYS A 45 -12.76 21.99 -35.24
N LEU A 46 -13.52 22.16 -34.16
CA LEU A 46 -14.79 22.90 -34.18
C LEU A 46 -14.57 24.37 -34.47
N ILE A 47 -13.57 24.98 -33.86
CA ILE A 47 -13.17 26.39 -34.15
C ILE A 47 -12.70 26.50 -35.56
N GLU A 48 -11.81 25.61 -36.03
CA GLU A 48 -11.33 25.62 -37.41
C GLU A 48 -12.47 25.55 -38.44
N TYR A 49 -13.44 24.66 -38.23
CA TYR A 49 -14.59 24.48 -39.11
C TYR A 49 -15.45 25.77 -39.23
N ASN A 50 -15.51 26.60 -38.19
CA ASN A 50 -16.31 27.82 -38.14
C ASN A 50 -15.48 29.08 -38.48
N LEU A 51 -14.16 28.99 -38.73
CA LEU A 51 -13.34 30.12 -39.10
C LEU A 51 -13.45 30.45 -40.59
N ASP A 52 -13.63 31.70 -40.87
CA ASP A 52 -13.59 32.27 -42.25
C ASP A 52 -12.31 33.13 -42.40
N TYR A 53 -11.32 32.61 -43.07
CA TYR A 53 -10.02 33.24 -43.23
C TYR A 53 -10.06 34.51 -44.10
N SER A 54 -11.19 34.82 -44.75
CA SER A 54 -11.40 36.05 -45.50
C SER A 54 -11.83 37.24 -44.64
N LYS A 55 -12.23 37.01 -43.38
CA LYS A 55 -12.71 38.02 -42.44
C LYS A 55 -11.67 38.30 -41.34
N ASP A 56 -11.96 39.32 -40.51
CA ASP A 56 -11.11 39.62 -39.37
C ASP A 56 -11.07 38.45 -38.37
N LEU A 57 -9.90 37.80 -38.26
CA LEU A 57 -9.69 36.64 -37.45
C LEU A 57 -9.79 36.94 -35.93
N ASN A 58 -9.37 38.14 -35.49
CA ASN A 58 -9.42 38.51 -34.08
C ASN A 58 -10.86 38.58 -33.57
N THR A 59 -11.76 39.20 -34.32
CA THR A 59 -13.19 39.24 -33.96
C THR A 59 -13.82 37.87 -33.97
N GLN A 60 -13.44 37.00 -34.91
CA GLN A 60 -13.98 35.64 -34.99
C GLN A 60 -13.53 34.78 -33.81
N ILE A 61 -12.24 34.76 -33.46
CA ILE A 61 -11.76 33.95 -32.32
C ILE A 61 -12.33 34.41 -31.00
N GLU A 62 -12.60 35.72 -30.81
CA GLU A 62 -13.32 36.26 -29.65
C GLU A 62 -14.77 35.74 -29.62
N THR A 63 -15.46 35.69 -30.75
CA THR A 63 -16.83 35.19 -30.87
C THR A 63 -16.91 33.68 -30.70
N LEU A 64 -15.90 32.93 -31.14
CA LEU A 64 -15.82 31.47 -31.03
C LEU A 64 -15.24 30.98 -29.68
N ASN A 65 -14.70 31.89 -28.86
CA ASN A 65 -14.13 31.55 -27.56
C ASN A 65 -15.09 30.75 -26.65
N PRO A 66 -16.42 31.01 -26.62
CA PRO A 66 -17.35 30.16 -25.85
C PRO A 66 -17.44 28.70 -26.32
N LEU A 67 -16.99 28.37 -27.52
CA LEU A 67 -16.87 27.01 -28.05
C LEU A 67 -15.56 26.33 -27.61
N ALA A 68 -14.67 27.09 -26.99
CA ALA A 68 -13.43 26.55 -26.45
C ALA A 68 -13.68 25.70 -25.20
N PHE A 69 -12.68 24.88 -24.85
CA PHE A 69 -12.72 23.91 -23.78
C PHE A 69 -13.06 24.51 -22.38
N SER A 70 -12.61 25.74 -22.11
CA SER A 70 -12.87 26.45 -20.84
C SER A 70 -12.75 27.96 -21.01
N ASP A 71 -13.26 28.73 -20.04
CA ASP A 71 -13.19 30.20 -20.03
C ASP A 71 -11.75 30.76 -20.07
N ASP A 72 -10.79 29.99 -19.54
CA ASP A 72 -9.36 30.33 -19.52
C ASP A 72 -8.61 29.86 -20.79
N THR A 73 -9.32 29.45 -21.83
CA THR A 73 -8.72 28.95 -23.05
C THR A 73 -8.15 30.10 -23.88
N ARG A 74 -6.88 30.00 -24.28
CA ARG A 74 -6.26 30.87 -25.24
C ARG A 74 -6.29 30.24 -26.61
N ILE A 75 -6.83 30.97 -27.58
CA ILE A 75 -6.88 30.60 -29.00
C ILE A 75 -5.84 31.41 -29.76
N SER A 76 -5.02 30.77 -30.60
CA SER A 76 -4.08 31.42 -31.49
C SER A 76 -4.25 30.85 -32.90
N VAL A 77 -4.28 31.70 -33.91
CA VAL A 77 -4.22 31.33 -35.33
C VAL A 77 -2.83 31.68 -35.83
N ILE A 78 -2.15 30.74 -36.48
CA ILE A 78 -0.74 30.83 -36.85
C ILE A 78 -0.61 30.43 -38.32
N ASP A 79 0.25 31.08 -39.08
CA ASP A 79 0.56 30.70 -40.47
C ASP A 79 1.61 29.57 -40.53
N GLU A 80 1.86 28.99 -41.69
CA GLU A 80 2.88 27.97 -41.92
C GLU A 80 4.31 28.42 -41.55
N LYS A 81 4.58 29.70 -41.52
CA LYS A 81 5.89 30.28 -41.16
C LYS A 81 6.01 30.54 -39.67
N GLY A 82 4.97 30.18 -38.90
CA GLY A 82 4.92 30.33 -37.45
C GLY A 82 4.57 31.74 -36.98
N LYS A 83 4.13 32.63 -37.87
CA LYS A 83 3.69 33.98 -37.52
C LYS A 83 2.26 33.90 -36.95
N VAL A 84 2.01 34.54 -35.84
CA VAL A 84 0.68 34.66 -35.25
C VAL A 84 -0.15 35.66 -36.03
N LEU A 85 -1.29 35.19 -36.54
CA LEU A 85 -2.25 36.03 -37.31
C LEU A 85 -3.32 36.61 -36.38
N ALA A 86 -3.77 35.85 -35.40
CA ALA A 86 -4.73 36.28 -34.38
C ALA A 86 -4.48 35.56 -33.06
N ASP A 87 -4.80 36.22 -31.94
CA ASP A 87 -4.63 35.65 -30.60
C ASP A 87 -5.60 36.32 -29.62
N THR A 88 -6.30 35.52 -28.81
CA THR A 88 -7.23 36.02 -27.76
C THR A 88 -6.52 36.84 -26.67
N TYR A 89 -5.22 36.58 -26.42
CA TYR A 89 -4.37 37.34 -25.49
C TYR A 89 -3.49 38.35 -26.25
N LYS A 90 -4.01 39.31 -26.90
CA LYS A 90 -3.43 40.32 -27.77
C LYS A 90 -1.95 40.77 -27.56
N LYS A 91 -1.22 40.24 -26.60
CA LYS A 91 0.13 40.70 -26.22
C LYS A 91 1.28 40.05 -26.99
N ASP A 92 1.08 38.96 -27.74
CA ASP A 92 2.18 38.11 -28.23
C ASP A 92 2.17 37.88 -29.77
N ILE A 93 1.68 38.85 -30.54
CA ILE A 93 1.64 38.77 -32.03
C ILE A 93 3.05 38.84 -32.64
N SER A 94 4.07 39.26 -31.89
CA SER A 94 5.43 39.45 -32.40
C SER A 94 6.31 38.21 -32.38
N SER A 95 5.94 37.13 -31.62
CA SER A 95 6.75 35.94 -31.48
C SER A 95 6.47 34.93 -32.59
N ASN A 96 7.55 34.30 -33.12
CA ASN A 96 7.41 33.19 -34.06
C ASN A 96 7.24 31.87 -33.31
N HIS A 97 6.14 31.16 -33.60
CA HIS A 97 5.76 29.93 -32.92
C HIS A 97 6.12 28.64 -33.71
N LEU A 98 6.82 28.74 -34.84
CA LEU A 98 7.14 27.59 -35.68
C LEU A 98 7.92 26.50 -34.94
N LYS A 99 8.82 26.89 -34.03
CA LYS A 99 9.65 25.93 -33.25
C LYS A 99 8.93 25.29 -32.07
N ARG A 100 7.67 25.59 -31.82
CA ARG A 100 6.90 25.00 -30.73
C ARG A 100 6.55 23.56 -31.04
N GLU A 101 6.68 22.69 -30.04
CA GLU A 101 6.54 21.24 -30.20
C GLU A 101 5.16 20.86 -30.77
N GLU A 102 4.09 21.43 -30.25
CA GLU A 102 2.72 21.20 -30.71
C GLU A 102 2.53 21.62 -32.17
N VAL A 103 3.19 22.71 -32.60
CA VAL A 103 3.14 23.21 -33.96
C VAL A 103 3.92 22.30 -34.90
N GLN A 104 5.11 21.88 -34.53
CA GLN A 104 5.91 20.95 -35.31
C GLN A 104 5.23 19.60 -35.47
N GLN A 105 4.61 19.06 -34.39
CA GLN A 105 3.84 17.85 -34.49
C GLN A 105 2.65 18.00 -35.44
N ALA A 106 1.86 19.09 -35.33
CA ALA A 106 0.74 19.34 -36.22
C ALA A 106 1.14 19.41 -37.70
N LEU A 107 2.29 20.00 -38.00
CA LEU A 107 2.81 20.10 -39.38
C LEU A 107 3.28 18.75 -39.95
N HIS A 108 3.83 17.86 -39.13
CA HIS A 108 4.50 16.66 -39.63
C HIS A 108 3.73 15.35 -39.33
N SER A 109 2.72 15.38 -38.44
CA SER A 109 1.91 14.18 -38.13
C SER A 109 0.93 13.82 -39.24
N SER A 110 0.61 12.55 -39.39
CA SER A 110 -0.32 12.05 -40.42
C SER A 110 -1.76 12.54 -40.24
N ASN A 111 -2.15 12.81 -39.00
CA ASN A 111 -3.48 13.34 -38.63
C ASN A 111 -3.51 14.87 -38.49
N HIS A 112 -2.37 15.54 -38.72
CA HIS A 112 -2.21 16.99 -38.59
C HIS A 112 -2.49 17.54 -37.20
N GLU A 113 -2.33 16.70 -36.17
CA GLU A 113 -2.53 17.03 -34.76
C GLU A 113 -1.20 17.10 -34.02
N GLY A 114 -1.10 18.02 -33.07
CA GLY A 114 0.05 18.15 -32.20
C GLY A 114 -0.34 18.55 -30.79
N TYR A 115 0.37 17.99 -29.81
CA TYR A 115 0.15 18.23 -28.39
C TYR A 115 1.47 18.56 -27.70
N ALA A 116 1.43 19.44 -26.71
CA ALA A 116 2.56 19.69 -25.84
C ALA A 116 2.10 20.11 -24.45
N MET A 117 2.88 19.73 -23.44
CA MET A 117 2.67 20.20 -22.08
C MET A 117 3.93 20.90 -21.60
N ARG A 118 3.83 22.20 -21.31
CA ARG A 118 4.97 23.00 -20.84
C ARG A 118 4.53 24.16 -19.98
N ARG A 119 5.45 24.70 -19.20
CA ARG A 119 5.19 25.96 -18.48
C ARG A 119 5.13 27.12 -19.45
N SER A 120 4.10 27.95 -19.28
CA SER A 120 3.97 29.19 -20.00
C SER A 120 5.07 30.20 -19.59
N GLU A 121 5.76 30.78 -20.54
CA GLU A 121 6.73 31.85 -20.30
C GLU A 121 6.07 33.14 -19.77
N THR A 122 4.77 33.30 -20.05
CA THR A 122 4.00 34.52 -19.69
C THR A 122 3.32 34.41 -18.34
N THR A 123 2.74 33.23 -18.02
CA THR A 123 1.95 33.02 -16.77
C THR A 123 2.68 32.17 -15.73
N ASN A 124 3.81 31.58 -16.10
CA ASN A 124 4.59 30.61 -15.29
C ASN A 124 3.77 29.42 -14.78
N GLN A 125 2.61 29.15 -15.38
CA GLN A 125 1.74 28.02 -15.07
C GLN A 125 1.95 26.87 -16.07
N PRO A 126 1.73 25.62 -15.69
CA PRO A 126 1.71 24.51 -16.63
C PRO A 126 0.50 24.65 -17.55
N LEU A 127 0.74 24.67 -18.85
CA LEU A 127 -0.30 24.71 -19.86
C LEU A 127 -0.24 23.46 -20.72
N LEU A 128 -1.40 22.95 -21.08
CA LEU A 128 -1.60 21.95 -22.12
C LEU A 128 -1.92 22.69 -23.42
N TYR A 129 -1.23 22.30 -24.48
CA TYR A 129 -1.38 22.86 -25.81
C TYR A 129 -1.90 21.77 -26.75
N ALA A 130 -2.87 22.13 -27.60
CA ALA A 130 -3.28 21.35 -28.76
C ALA A 130 -3.22 22.22 -30.01
N ALA A 131 -2.68 21.68 -31.10
CA ALA A 131 -2.57 22.35 -32.36
C ALA A 131 -3.10 21.47 -33.50
N TYR A 132 -3.80 22.06 -34.44
CA TYR A 132 -4.31 21.40 -35.64
C TYR A 132 -3.93 22.19 -36.88
N TYR A 133 -3.33 21.51 -37.85
CA TYR A 133 -2.94 22.12 -39.13
C TYR A 133 -3.94 21.76 -40.21
N LYS A 134 -4.44 22.80 -40.92
CA LYS A 134 -5.30 22.65 -42.07
C LYS A 134 -5.25 23.92 -42.93
N ASP A 135 -5.32 23.75 -44.25
CA ASP A 135 -5.40 24.81 -45.23
C ASP A 135 -4.36 25.95 -45.02
N ASN A 136 -3.11 25.56 -44.78
CA ASN A 136 -1.96 26.45 -44.53
C ASN A 136 -2.06 27.28 -43.23
N HIS A 137 -2.95 26.94 -42.36
CA HIS A 137 -3.12 27.57 -41.05
C HIS A 137 -3.03 26.56 -39.92
N ILE A 138 -2.54 27.01 -38.77
CA ILE A 138 -2.46 26.23 -37.58
C ILE A 138 -3.32 26.89 -36.51
N ILE A 139 -4.31 26.20 -36.02
CA ILE A 139 -5.10 26.65 -34.88
C ILE A 139 -4.55 25.98 -33.64
N ARG A 140 -4.19 26.79 -32.66
CA ARG A 140 -3.63 26.35 -31.41
C ARG A 140 -4.51 26.78 -30.25
N LEU A 141 -4.88 25.82 -29.39
CA LEU A 141 -5.47 26.08 -28.10
C LEU A 141 -4.45 25.88 -26.99
N SER A 142 -4.58 26.61 -25.90
CA SER A 142 -3.87 26.35 -24.66
C SER A 142 -4.76 26.60 -23.46
N ILE A 143 -4.70 25.67 -22.49
CA ILE A 143 -5.44 25.73 -21.23
C ILE A 143 -4.51 25.55 -20.04
N PRO A 144 -4.80 26.13 -18.88
CA PRO A 144 -4.14 25.77 -17.63
C PRO A 144 -4.39 24.28 -17.33
N TYR A 145 -3.30 23.53 -17.09
CA TYR A 145 -3.40 22.12 -16.81
C TYR A 145 -2.58 21.77 -15.57
N SER A 146 -3.27 21.54 -14.47
CA SER A 146 -2.67 21.12 -13.20
C SER A 146 -2.77 19.61 -12.96
N GLY A 147 -3.37 18.85 -13.89
CA GLY A 147 -3.61 17.43 -13.77
C GLY A 147 -4.39 17.08 -12.50
N VAL A 148 -4.12 15.89 -11.95
CA VAL A 148 -4.77 15.41 -10.71
C VAL A 148 -4.52 16.35 -9.52
N TRP A 149 -3.38 17.06 -9.51
CA TRP A 149 -3.02 17.96 -8.41
C TRP A 149 -3.94 19.17 -8.29
N GLY A 150 -4.57 19.62 -9.40
CA GLY A 150 -5.56 20.68 -9.36
C GLY A 150 -6.82 20.30 -8.59
N TYR A 151 -7.20 19.03 -8.63
CA TYR A 151 -8.38 18.49 -7.93
C TYR A 151 -8.05 17.97 -6.54
N PHE A 152 -6.78 17.98 -6.14
CA PHE A 152 -6.35 17.45 -4.83
C PHE A 152 -7.07 18.10 -3.65
N PRO A 153 -7.29 19.42 -3.59
CA PRO A 153 -8.03 20.04 -2.48
C PRO A 153 -9.47 19.53 -2.35
N GLU A 154 -10.12 19.23 -3.46
CA GLU A 154 -11.50 18.71 -3.49
C GLU A 154 -11.55 17.23 -3.09
N LEU A 155 -10.55 16.45 -3.47
CA LEU A 155 -10.45 15.02 -3.18
C LEU A 155 -9.86 14.72 -1.80
N ALA A 156 -9.05 15.62 -1.24
CA ALA A 156 -8.36 15.43 0.03
C ALA A 156 -9.29 15.06 1.21
N PRO A 157 -10.49 15.65 1.36
CA PRO A 157 -11.42 15.25 2.42
C PRO A 157 -11.88 13.80 2.28
N ALA A 158 -12.20 13.36 1.07
CA ALA A 158 -12.64 11.98 0.80
C ALA A 158 -11.53 10.97 1.11
N PHE A 159 -10.29 11.25 0.69
CA PHE A 159 -9.12 10.43 1.03
C PHE A 159 -8.86 10.39 2.53
N SER A 160 -8.97 11.52 3.23
CA SER A 160 -8.77 11.61 4.67
C SER A 160 -9.80 10.77 5.44
N ILE A 161 -11.06 10.84 5.06
CA ILE A 161 -12.14 10.02 5.64
C ILE A 161 -11.89 8.53 5.37
N SER A 162 -11.52 8.16 4.16
CA SER A 162 -11.22 6.78 3.78
C SER A 162 -10.05 6.20 4.58
N ILE A 163 -8.99 6.98 4.78
CA ILE A 163 -7.85 6.59 5.61
C ILE A 163 -8.28 6.39 7.06
N LEU A 164 -9.07 7.29 7.61
CA LEU A 164 -9.56 7.21 8.99
C LEU A 164 -10.42 5.95 9.22
N ILE A 165 -11.34 5.67 8.29
CA ILE A 165 -12.17 4.45 8.33
C ILE A 165 -11.29 3.19 8.23
N SER A 166 -10.30 3.18 7.35
CA SER A 166 -9.37 2.05 7.18
C SER A 166 -8.56 1.78 8.44
N ILE A 167 -8.06 2.83 9.10
CA ILE A 167 -7.32 2.71 10.37
C ILE A 167 -8.23 2.16 11.48
N LEU A 168 -9.46 2.68 11.60
CA LEU A 168 -10.42 2.22 12.60
C LEU A 168 -10.80 0.75 12.40
N PHE A 169 -11.10 0.38 11.17
CA PHE A 169 -11.42 -1.01 10.80
C PHE A 169 -10.24 -1.94 11.07
N SER A 170 -9.04 -1.55 10.66
CA SER A 170 -7.80 -2.27 10.93
C SER A 170 -7.58 -2.50 12.41
N TYR A 171 -7.78 -1.47 13.24
CA TYR A 171 -7.65 -1.57 14.68
C TYR A 171 -8.63 -2.58 15.30
N ILE A 172 -9.91 -2.56 14.85
CA ILE A 172 -10.93 -3.49 15.33
C ILE A 172 -10.59 -4.93 14.97
N VAL A 173 -10.22 -5.18 13.70
CA VAL A 173 -9.84 -6.51 13.20
C VAL A 173 -8.60 -7.02 13.91
N ALA A 174 -7.55 -6.21 14.00
CA ALA A 174 -6.31 -6.59 14.67
C ALA A 174 -6.53 -6.88 16.16
N ARG A 175 -7.40 -6.14 16.85
CA ARG A 175 -7.75 -6.40 18.24
C ARG A 175 -8.48 -7.73 18.41
N LYS A 176 -9.43 -8.04 17.50
CA LYS A 176 -10.14 -9.34 17.51
C LYS A 176 -9.19 -10.50 17.22
N LEU A 177 -8.36 -10.37 16.18
CA LEU A 177 -7.41 -11.41 15.79
C LEU A 177 -6.36 -11.65 16.88
N SER A 178 -5.79 -10.59 17.46
CA SER A 178 -4.85 -10.69 18.57
C SER A 178 -5.43 -11.42 19.78
N LYS A 179 -6.70 -11.17 20.12
CA LYS A 179 -7.36 -11.90 21.20
C LYS A 179 -7.54 -13.38 20.85
N ARG A 180 -7.95 -13.70 19.62
CA ARG A 180 -8.18 -15.07 19.17
C ARG A 180 -6.92 -15.94 19.13
N VAL A 181 -5.77 -15.34 18.77
CA VAL A 181 -4.50 -16.09 18.66
C VAL A 181 -3.69 -16.02 19.96
N THR A 182 -3.59 -14.85 20.59
CA THR A 182 -2.70 -14.69 21.75
C THR A 182 -3.28 -15.26 23.03
N LYS A 183 -4.59 -15.20 23.23
CA LYS A 183 -5.23 -15.69 24.46
C LYS A 183 -5.03 -17.20 24.68
N PRO A 184 -5.37 -18.09 23.70
CA PRO A 184 -5.14 -19.52 23.85
C PRO A 184 -3.66 -19.87 24.07
N LEU A 185 -2.73 -19.24 23.37
CA LEU A 185 -1.30 -19.47 23.54
C LEU A 185 -0.81 -19.08 24.95
N THR A 186 -1.34 -17.99 25.51
CA THR A 186 -1.00 -17.58 26.88
C THR A 186 -1.56 -18.58 27.90
N GLU A 187 -2.79 -19.01 27.73
CA GLU A 187 -3.43 -20.02 28.61
C GLU A 187 -2.68 -21.35 28.57
N ILE A 188 -2.27 -21.83 27.40
CA ILE A 188 -1.43 -23.04 27.27
C ILE A 188 -0.08 -22.83 27.98
N SER A 189 0.56 -21.68 27.78
CA SER A 189 1.85 -21.38 28.43
C SER A 189 1.74 -21.29 29.94
N GLU A 190 0.67 -20.70 30.47
CA GLU A 190 0.40 -20.63 31.91
C GLU A 190 0.10 -22.01 32.49
N SER A 191 -0.69 -22.85 31.80
CA SER A 191 -0.95 -24.22 32.19
C SER A 191 0.33 -25.05 32.25
N LEU A 192 1.24 -24.89 31.28
CA LEU A 192 2.55 -25.57 31.29
C LEU A 192 3.46 -25.05 32.42
N ASN A 193 3.47 -23.75 32.70
CA ASN A 193 4.27 -23.19 33.81
C ASN A 193 3.75 -23.61 35.19
N ASN A 194 2.44 -23.82 35.32
CA ASN A 194 1.79 -24.27 36.55
C ASN A 194 1.79 -25.81 36.71
N MET A 195 2.58 -26.53 35.89
CA MET A 195 2.72 -27.96 35.94
C MET A 195 3.26 -28.37 37.32
N THR A 196 2.51 -29.20 38.04
CA THR A 196 2.91 -29.77 39.32
C THR A 196 3.96 -30.88 39.15
N GLU A 197 4.62 -31.30 40.26
CA GLU A 197 5.61 -32.39 40.25
C GLU A 197 5.05 -33.71 39.70
N ASP A 198 3.74 -33.89 39.68
CA ASP A 198 3.07 -35.05 39.07
C ASP A 198 2.79 -34.90 37.58
N TYR A 199 3.26 -33.82 36.94
CA TYR A 199 3.01 -33.52 35.52
C TYR A 199 1.53 -33.52 35.14
N ARG A 200 0.65 -33.12 36.09
CA ARG A 200 -0.78 -32.89 35.85
C ARG A 200 -0.99 -31.43 35.60
N PHE A 201 -1.68 -31.12 34.51
CA PHE A 201 -2.17 -29.81 34.20
C PHE A 201 -3.47 -29.90 33.40
N GLU A 202 -4.32 -28.95 33.58
CA GLU A 202 -5.55 -28.83 32.81
C GLU A 202 -5.25 -27.96 31.60
N LEU A 203 -5.40 -28.53 30.40
CA LEU A 203 -5.30 -27.76 29.15
C LEU A 203 -6.60 -26.99 28.92
N PRO A 204 -6.50 -25.74 28.45
CA PRO A 204 -7.68 -24.96 28.11
C PRO A 204 -8.42 -25.63 26.94
N THR A 205 -9.74 -25.78 27.08
CA THR A 205 -10.61 -26.12 25.95
C THR A 205 -10.65 -24.91 25.02
N THR A 206 -10.20 -25.09 23.80
CA THR A 206 -10.27 -24.04 22.80
C THR A 206 -11.33 -24.35 21.77
N ASP A 207 -12.12 -23.35 21.39
CA ASP A 207 -13.11 -23.45 20.31
C ASP A 207 -12.45 -23.34 18.90
N TYR A 208 -11.12 -23.34 18.84
CA TYR A 208 -10.37 -23.16 17.59
C TYR A 208 -9.70 -24.47 17.18
N GLU A 209 -10.16 -25.05 16.07
CA GLU A 209 -9.66 -26.29 15.50
C GLU A 209 -8.15 -26.27 15.21
N GLU A 210 -7.59 -25.08 14.90
CA GLU A 210 -6.17 -24.89 14.60
C GLU A 210 -5.25 -25.17 15.79
N PHE A 211 -5.74 -25.10 17.02
CA PHE A 211 -4.97 -25.41 18.24
C PHE A 211 -5.09 -26.85 18.69
N THR A 212 -6.07 -27.60 18.19
CA THR A 212 -6.31 -29.03 18.57
C THR A 212 -5.05 -29.90 18.38
N PRO A 213 -4.30 -29.84 17.25
CA PRO A 213 -3.10 -30.65 17.07
C PRO A 213 -1.99 -30.32 18.09
N ILE A 214 -1.91 -29.05 18.51
CA ILE A 214 -0.93 -28.62 19.52
C ILE A 214 -1.31 -29.15 20.89
N ILE A 215 -2.57 -29.08 21.26
CA ILE A 215 -3.11 -29.58 22.52
C ILE A 215 -2.90 -31.09 22.59
N ASP A 216 -3.28 -31.82 21.56
CA ASP A 216 -3.11 -33.29 21.50
C ASP A 216 -1.63 -33.68 21.63
N THR A 217 -0.74 -32.95 21.00
CA THR A 217 0.70 -33.19 21.10
C THR A 217 1.21 -32.99 22.53
N ILE A 218 0.77 -31.92 23.19
CA ILE A 218 1.15 -31.59 24.56
C ILE A 218 0.58 -32.65 25.53
N GLU A 219 -0.65 -33.10 25.34
CA GLU A 219 -1.24 -34.19 26.15
C GLU A 219 -0.46 -35.49 26.00
N ASN A 220 -0.13 -35.88 24.78
CA ASN A 220 0.67 -37.07 24.49
C ASN A 220 2.06 -37.01 25.15
N LEU A 221 2.73 -35.85 25.05
CA LEU A 221 4.02 -35.63 25.71
C LEU A 221 3.90 -35.72 27.23
N SER A 222 2.90 -35.10 27.82
CA SER A 222 2.64 -35.18 29.25
C SER A 222 2.38 -36.63 29.72
N HIS A 223 1.62 -37.39 28.95
CA HIS A 223 1.36 -38.78 29.25
C HIS A 223 2.63 -39.64 29.22
N ARG A 224 3.48 -39.46 28.22
CA ARG A 224 4.78 -40.14 28.09
C ARG A 224 5.72 -39.78 29.25
N LEU A 225 5.80 -38.49 29.60
CA LEU A 225 6.61 -38.01 30.73
C LEU A 225 6.15 -38.66 32.05
N ARG A 226 4.85 -38.64 32.33
CA ARG A 226 4.29 -39.29 33.52
C ARG A 226 4.62 -40.77 33.60
N LYS A 227 4.52 -41.48 32.49
CA LYS A 227 4.87 -42.91 32.41
C LYS A 227 6.36 -43.12 32.72
N SER A 228 7.24 -42.37 32.05
CA SER A 228 8.69 -42.50 32.27
C SER A 228 9.11 -42.18 33.72
N MET A 229 8.53 -41.12 34.30
CA MET A 229 8.81 -40.77 35.69
C MET A 229 8.32 -41.81 36.68
N ARG A 230 7.15 -42.44 36.45
CA ARG A 230 6.66 -43.56 37.28
C ARG A 230 7.58 -44.77 37.21
N GLU A 231 8.05 -45.11 36.00
CA GLU A 231 9.00 -46.19 35.79
C GLU A 231 10.31 -45.91 36.52
N THR A 232 10.83 -44.68 36.42
CA THR A 232 12.07 -44.30 37.11
C THR A 232 11.89 -44.33 38.64
N ARG A 233 10.78 -43.82 39.19
CA ARG A 233 10.47 -43.88 40.63
C ARG A 233 10.35 -45.33 41.10
N PHE A 234 9.66 -46.16 40.33
CA PHE A 234 9.51 -47.59 40.67
C PHE A 234 10.87 -48.31 40.73
N GLU A 235 11.77 -48.07 39.79
CA GLU A 235 13.14 -48.62 39.79
C GLU A 235 13.95 -48.10 41.01
N GLN A 236 13.83 -46.80 41.34
CA GLN A 236 14.49 -46.25 42.53
C GLN A 236 13.94 -46.88 43.83
N ASP A 237 12.61 -47.02 43.99
CA ASP A 237 11.98 -47.64 45.15
C ASP A 237 12.39 -49.08 45.27
N LYS A 238 12.50 -49.84 44.19
CA LYS A 238 12.98 -51.21 44.14
C LYS A 238 14.43 -51.28 44.58
N ILE A 239 15.31 -50.42 44.11
CA ILE A 239 16.72 -50.39 44.57
C ILE A 239 16.76 -50.09 46.09
N ASN A 240 16.03 -49.09 46.55
CA ASN A 240 15.98 -48.72 47.97
C ASN A 240 15.43 -49.84 48.81
N ALA A 241 14.41 -50.57 48.35
CA ALA A 241 13.86 -51.74 49.07
C ALA A 241 14.87 -52.91 49.17
N ILE A 242 15.65 -53.17 48.13
CA ILE A 242 16.75 -54.12 48.10
C ILE A 242 17.81 -53.73 49.13
N LEU A 243 18.31 -52.50 49.08
CA LEU A 243 19.32 -51.96 49.97
C LEU A 243 18.89 -52.08 51.48
N ARG A 244 17.62 -51.81 51.79
CA ARG A 244 17.07 -51.88 53.14
C ARG A 244 16.95 -53.33 53.65
N LYS A 245 16.71 -54.30 52.76
CA LYS A 245 16.57 -55.71 53.11
C LYS A 245 17.87 -56.48 53.10
N MET A 246 18.98 -55.91 52.65
CA MET A 246 20.30 -56.55 52.71
C MET A 246 20.78 -56.66 54.14
N GLU A 247 21.23 -57.84 54.52
CA GLU A 247 21.83 -58.09 55.85
C GLU A 247 23.29 -57.63 55.93
N GLU A 248 23.92 -57.48 54.74
CA GLU A 248 25.28 -57.02 54.64
C GLU A 248 25.33 -55.47 54.59
N GLY A 249 26.34 -54.85 55.21
CA GLY A 249 26.57 -53.44 55.21
C GLY A 249 27.03 -52.97 53.80
N PHE A 250 26.33 -52.01 53.18
CA PHE A 250 26.64 -51.41 51.85
C PHE A 250 26.92 -49.94 52.01
N ILE A 251 28.08 -49.49 51.52
CA ILE A 251 28.48 -48.11 51.52
C ILE A 251 28.87 -47.72 50.02
N LEU A 252 28.19 -46.75 49.49
CA LEU A 252 28.51 -46.18 48.14
C LEU A 252 29.36 -44.92 48.34
N LEU A 253 30.50 -44.85 47.65
CA LEU A 253 31.41 -43.71 47.69
C LEU A 253 31.53 -43.06 46.31
N ASP A 254 31.80 -41.76 46.27
CA ASP A 254 32.22 -41.09 45.03
C ASP A 254 33.69 -41.33 44.73
N GLU A 255 34.19 -40.73 43.62
CA GLU A 255 35.58 -40.84 43.19
C GLU A 255 36.60 -40.22 44.18
N ASN A 256 36.12 -39.34 45.07
CA ASN A 256 36.93 -38.67 46.09
C ASN A 256 36.84 -39.35 47.48
N GLY A 257 36.14 -40.46 47.57
CA GLY A 257 35.96 -41.21 48.80
C GLY A 257 34.85 -40.62 49.73
N MET A 258 34.01 -39.72 49.26
CA MET A 258 32.87 -39.23 50.01
C MET A 258 31.72 -40.23 49.96
N ILE A 259 31.05 -40.44 51.08
CA ILE A 259 29.93 -41.36 51.19
C ILE A 259 28.70 -40.78 50.49
N LEU A 260 28.23 -41.43 49.45
CA LEU A 260 27.03 -41.06 48.70
C LEU A 260 25.78 -41.73 49.27
N SER A 261 25.89 -42.97 49.78
CA SER A 261 24.77 -43.70 50.35
C SER A 261 25.27 -44.78 51.27
N VAL A 262 24.49 -45.12 52.34
CA VAL A 262 24.74 -46.17 53.28
C VAL A 262 23.44 -46.89 53.56
N ASN A 263 23.44 -48.24 53.65
CA ASN A 263 22.23 -49.01 54.08
C ASN A 263 22.14 -49.15 55.60
N ASP A 264 20.96 -49.51 56.07
CA ASP A 264 20.68 -49.65 57.49
C ASP A 264 21.58 -50.72 58.22
N SER A 265 22.06 -51.71 57.47
CA SER A 265 22.93 -52.76 58.02
C SER A 265 24.38 -52.31 58.19
N ALA A 266 24.85 -51.30 57.47
CA ALA A 266 26.20 -50.70 57.60
C ALA A 266 26.27 -49.70 58.77
N ILE A 267 25.13 -49.21 59.30
CA ILE A 267 25.02 -48.26 60.39
C ILE A 267 24.96 -48.95 61.73
N LYS A 268 24.56 -50.22 61.76
CA LYS A 268 24.50 -51.07 62.93
C LYS A 268 25.86 -51.61 63.35
#